data_1c5410996fe1c407bc3f97541e2d81bc
#
_entry.id   1c5410996fe1c407bc3f97541e2d81bc
#
_cell.length_a   1.000
_cell.length_b   1.000
_cell.length_c   1.000
_cell.angle_alpha   90.00
_cell.angle_beta   90.00
_cell.angle_gamma   90.00
#
_symmetry.space_group_name_H-M   'P 1'
#
loop_
_entity.id
_entity.type
_entity.pdbx_description
1 polymer ?
#
loop_
_entity_poly.entity_id
_entity_poly.type
_entity_poly.pdbx_seq_one_letter_code
_entity_poly.pdbx_strand_id
1 'polypeptide(L)'
;FMTKIKKLLEMVCHNCGKILLDESSPEFADALRHRDAKKRFNSIWAICKSKLICESLAATDDDENEKSKEPKHDHGGCGNIQPTVRREGLKLTGTWKVQKGDEESESQQPEKRVIPPAEALNIFRHISAEDVKKMGLSNDYARPEWMVLTVLPVPPPPVRPSISVDGTGQGMRGKDDLTYKLGDIIRANGNVRRCETEGSPAHVQAEFEQLLQFHVATYMDNDIAGQPQALQKSGRPVKSIRARLKGKEGRLRGNLMGKRVDFSARTVITGDPNLSLDEVGVPRSIARTLTYPETVTPYNIHKLHQLVKNGPNEHPGAKYVIRDTGERIDLRHHKRAGEIALQYGWKVERHIVDGD
;
A
#
# COMPACT_ATOMS: atom_id res chain seq x y z
N PHE A 1 4.77 -8.69 1.15
CA PHE A 1 4.64 -9.71 0.10
C PHE A 1 5.60 -10.88 0.30
N MET A 2 6.93 -10.69 0.38
CA MET A 2 7.93 -11.76 0.48
C MET A 2 7.62 -12.85 1.52
N THR A 3 7.16 -12.48 2.71
CA THR A 3 6.78 -13.45 3.75
C THR A 3 5.55 -14.27 3.35
N LYS A 4 4.58 -13.67 2.64
CA LYS A 4 3.42 -14.40 2.12
C LYS A 4 3.80 -15.33 0.99
N ILE A 5 4.63 -14.88 0.05
CA ILE A 5 5.16 -15.69 -1.06
C ILE A 5 5.92 -16.90 -0.50
N LYS A 6 6.80 -16.68 0.50
CA LYS A 6 7.50 -17.79 1.17
C LYS A 6 6.51 -18.82 1.74
N LYS A 7 5.49 -18.37 2.49
CA LYS A 7 4.49 -19.25 3.08
C LYS A 7 3.71 -20.03 2.02
N LEU A 8 3.37 -19.41 0.90
CA LEU A 8 2.70 -20.08 -0.21
C LEU A 8 3.58 -21.15 -0.84
N LEU A 9 4.85 -20.86 -1.09
CA LEU A 9 5.81 -21.84 -1.60
C LEU A 9 6.06 -23.03 -0.63
N GLU A 10 5.82 -22.84 0.66
CA GLU A 10 5.88 -23.91 1.66
C GLU A 10 4.56 -24.71 1.78
N MET A 11 3.47 -24.24 1.17
CA MET A 11 2.15 -24.88 1.23
C MET A 11 1.81 -25.69 -0.01
N VAL A 12 2.36 -25.31 -1.17
CA VAL A 12 2.00 -25.88 -2.47
C VAL A 12 3.18 -26.64 -3.08
N CYS A 13 2.87 -27.65 -3.87
CA CYS A 13 3.87 -28.37 -4.64
C CYS A 13 4.46 -27.48 -5.73
N HIS A 14 5.79 -27.43 -5.84
CA HIS A 14 6.48 -26.62 -6.84
C HIS A 14 6.33 -27.14 -8.26
N ASN A 15 5.91 -28.39 -8.43
CA ASN A 15 5.72 -29.00 -9.76
C ASN A 15 4.26 -28.97 -10.20
N CYS A 16 3.33 -29.51 -9.40
CA CYS A 16 1.93 -29.63 -9.82
C CYS A 16 1.00 -28.49 -9.29
N GLY A 17 1.48 -27.61 -8.38
CA GLY A 17 0.72 -26.49 -7.85
C GLY A 17 -0.37 -26.85 -6.83
N LYS A 18 -0.59 -28.14 -6.50
CA LYS A 18 -1.56 -28.56 -5.49
C LYS A 18 -1.08 -28.23 -4.08
N ILE A 19 -2.01 -28.07 -3.14
CA ILE A 19 -1.68 -27.98 -1.71
C ILE A 19 -1.10 -29.35 -1.29
N LEU A 20 -0.10 -29.35 -0.42
CA LEU A 20 0.62 -30.58 0.00
C LEU A 20 -0.22 -31.54 0.88
N LEU A 21 -1.40 -31.10 1.30
CA LEU A 21 -2.39 -31.90 2.05
C LEU A 21 -3.79 -31.67 1.48
N ASP A 22 -4.66 -32.64 1.69
CA ASP A 22 -6.06 -32.59 1.29
C ASP A 22 -7.01 -32.76 2.48
N GLU A 23 -8.31 -32.81 2.20
CA GLU A 23 -9.40 -32.90 3.19
C GLU A 23 -9.44 -34.25 3.95
N SER A 24 -8.73 -35.25 3.49
CA SER A 24 -8.65 -36.54 4.16
C SER A 24 -7.76 -36.49 5.39
N SER A 25 -6.87 -35.54 5.48
CA SER A 25 -6.14 -35.24 6.71
C SER A 25 -7.05 -34.55 7.72
N PRO A 26 -7.26 -35.12 8.94
CA PRO A 26 -8.14 -34.53 9.94
C PRO A 26 -7.67 -33.11 10.37
N GLU A 27 -6.36 -32.91 10.45
CA GLU A 27 -5.79 -31.60 10.78
C GLU A 27 -6.11 -30.54 9.70
N PHE A 28 -6.07 -30.95 8.43
CA PHE A 28 -6.40 -30.06 7.31
C PHE A 28 -7.91 -29.75 7.28
N ALA A 29 -8.75 -30.74 7.51
CA ALA A 29 -10.19 -30.56 7.61
C ALA A 29 -10.58 -29.60 8.75
N ASP A 30 -9.92 -29.71 9.90
CA ASP A 30 -10.11 -28.77 11.02
C ASP A 30 -9.63 -27.35 10.68
N ALA A 31 -8.50 -27.22 9.96
CA ALA A 31 -8.02 -25.92 9.50
C ALA A 31 -9.00 -25.24 8.53
N LEU A 32 -9.70 -26.01 7.68
CA LEU A 32 -10.71 -25.48 6.76
C LEU A 32 -11.96 -24.91 7.49
N ARG A 33 -12.30 -25.41 8.68
CA ARG A 33 -13.43 -24.93 9.48
C ARG A 33 -13.28 -23.50 9.98
N HIS A 34 -12.05 -22.95 9.96
CA HIS A 34 -11.83 -21.56 10.37
C HIS A 34 -12.51 -20.58 9.41
N ARG A 35 -13.49 -19.81 9.91
CA ARG A 35 -14.16 -18.74 9.16
C ARG A 35 -13.20 -17.59 8.82
N ASP A 36 -12.29 -17.24 9.75
CA ASP A 36 -11.30 -16.20 9.53
C ASP A 36 -10.24 -16.67 8.51
N ALA A 37 -10.21 -16.03 7.36
CA ALA A 37 -9.27 -16.30 6.27
C ALA A 37 -7.79 -16.22 6.70
N LYS A 38 -7.46 -15.31 7.62
CA LYS A 38 -6.08 -15.17 8.14
C LYS A 38 -5.70 -16.34 9.04
N LYS A 39 -6.60 -16.77 9.91
CA LYS A 39 -6.40 -17.96 10.77
C LYS A 39 -6.29 -19.19 9.90
N ARG A 40 -7.23 -19.42 8.98
CA ARG A 40 -7.22 -20.54 8.04
C ARG A 40 -5.90 -20.65 7.28
N PHE A 41 -5.43 -19.56 6.66
CA PHE A 41 -4.15 -19.49 5.96
C PHE A 41 -2.97 -19.90 6.84
N ASN A 42 -2.90 -19.41 8.07
CA ASN A 42 -1.80 -19.71 8.97
C ASN A 42 -1.85 -21.16 9.49
N SER A 43 -3.04 -21.71 9.76
CA SER A 43 -3.22 -23.10 10.18
C SER A 43 -2.80 -24.07 9.08
N ILE A 44 -3.27 -23.88 7.85
CA ILE A 44 -2.89 -24.70 6.69
C ILE A 44 -1.37 -24.61 6.46
N TRP A 45 -0.79 -23.40 6.51
CA TRP A 45 0.65 -23.26 6.39
C TRP A 45 1.44 -24.03 7.46
N ALA A 46 1.01 -24.00 8.72
CA ALA A 46 1.69 -24.67 9.81
C ALA A 46 1.74 -26.20 9.61
N ILE A 47 0.67 -26.77 9.07
CA ILE A 47 0.53 -28.21 8.80
C ILE A 47 1.35 -28.60 7.55
N CYS A 48 1.16 -27.87 6.44
CA CYS A 48 1.81 -28.18 5.17
C CYS A 48 3.34 -27.99 5.20
N LYS A 49 3.85 -27.05 6.00
CA LYS A 49 5.29 -26.75 6.11
C LYS A 49 6.16 -27.97 6.46
N SER A 50 5.62 -28.94 7.18
CA SER A 50 6.34 -30.17 7.58
C SER A 50 6.41 -31.21 6.45
N LYS A 51 5.55 -31.10 5.45
CA LYS A 51 5.49 -32.04 4.32
C LYS A 51 6.54 -31.67 3.27
N LEU A 52 7.42 -32.62 3.01
CA LEU A 52 8.54 -32.46 2.06
C LEU A 52 8.34 -33.25 0.77
N ILE A 53 7.29 -34.04 0.66
CA ILE A 53 6.96 -34.84 -0.51
C ILE A 53 5.51 -34.55 -0.89
N CYS A 54 5.25 -34.41 -2.18
CA CYS A 54 3.90 -34.34 -2.74
C CYS A 54 3.40 -35.78 -2.91
N GLU A 55 2.64 -36.28 -1.92
CA GLU A 55 2.23 -37.67 -1.82
C GLU A 55 1.44 -38.12 -3.06
N SER A 56 1.79 -39.29 -3.63
CA SER A 56 1.18 -39.91 -4.81
C SER A 56 1.07 -41.42 -4.58
N LEU A 57 0.00 -42.04 -5.07
CA LEU A 57 -0.18 -43.50 -5.11
C LEU A 57 0.54 -44.13 -6.30
N ALA A 58 1.67 -43.64 -6.75
CA ALA A 58 2.46 -44.42 -7.66
C ALA A 58 2.88 -45.73 -6.95
N ALA A 59 2.27 -46.82 -7.33
CA ALA A 59 2.67 -48.15 -6.87
C ALA A 59 4.15 -48.36 -7.22
N THR A 60 4.97 -48.40 -6.19
CA THR A 60 6.30 -49.00 -6.33
C THR A 60 6.06 -50.50 -6.16
N ASP A 61 6.41 -51.26 -7.17
CA ASP A 61 6.30 -52.73 -7.20
C ASP A 61 7.08 -53.45 -6.06
N ASP A 62 7.74 -52.70 -5.21
CA ASP A 62 8.61 -53.21 -4.11
C ASP A 62 7.91 -53.33 -2.75
N ASP A 63 6.60 -52.98 -2.61
CA ASP A 63 5.92 -52.92 -1.30
C ASP A 63 5.25 -54.22 -0.86
N GLU A 64 5.57 -55.42 -1.46
CA GLU A 64 4.96 -56.70 -1.04
C GLU A 64 5.42 -57.20 0.35
N ASN A 65 6.40 -56.55 1.00
CA ASN A 65 7.04 -57.10 2.22
C ASN A 65 6.91 -56.25 3.51
N GLU A 66 6.15 -55.16 3.53
CA GLU A 66 5.94 -54.40 4.78
C GLU A 66 4.50 -54.49 5.32
N LYS A 67 4.26 -55.53 6.13
CA LYS A 67 3.03 -55.73 6.92
C LYS A 67 2.98 -54.78 8.13
N SER A 68 2.95 -53.46 7.96
CA SER A 68 2.59 -52.53 9.06
C SER A 68 2.76 -51.04 8.69
N LYS A 69 2.25 -50.58 7.55
CA LYS A 69 2.14 -49.13 7.33
C LYS A 69 0.69 -48.79 7.07
N GLU A 70 0.20 -47.75 7.79
CA GLU A 70 -1.07 -47.12 7.52
C GLU A 70 -1.19 -46.83 6.02
N PRO A 71 -2.39 -46.96 5.41
CA PRO A 71 -2.55 -46.77 3.98
C PRO A 71 -2.04 -45.34 3.61
N LYS A 72 -1.01 -45.33 2.75
CA LYS A 72 -0.46 -44.07 2.22
C LYS A 72 -1.60 -43.34 1.53
N HIS A 73 -1.88 -42.12 2.02
CA HIS A 73 -3.00 -41.32 1.55
C HIS A 73 -2.65 -40.64 0.23
N ASP A 74 -3.45 -40.91 -0.81
CA ASP A 74 -3.31 -40.26 -2.13
C ASP A 74 -4.14 -38.97 -2.20
N HIS A 75 -3.49 -37.82 -2.26
CA HIS A 75 -4.16 -36.57 -2.61
C HIS A 75 -4.03 -36.22 -4.11
N GLY A 76 -3.66 -37.19 -4.95
CA GLY A 76 -3.43 -37.01 -6.38
C GLY A 76 -2.19 -36.16 -6.69
N GLY A 77 -1.19 -36.23 -5.86
CA GLY A 77 0.07 -35.53 -6.00
C GLY A 77 0.98 -36.09 -7.10
N CYS A 78 2.15 -35.52 -7.26
CA CYS A 78 3.12 -35.87 -8.32
C CYS A 78 4.35 -36.62 -7.82
N GLY A 79 4.46 -36.96 -6.53
CA GLY A 79 5.59 -37.67 -5.93
C GLY A 79 6.86 -36.83 -5.72
N ASN A 80 6.91 -35.60 -6.19
CA ASN A 80 8.12 -34.79 -6.16
C ASN A 80 8.48 -34.26 -4.75
N ILE A 81 9.79 -34.22 -4.49
CA ILE A 81 10.35 -33.68 -3.26
C ILE A 81 10.21 -32.15 -3.26
N GLN A 82 9.78 -31.61 -2.13
CA GLN A 82 9.58 -30.19 -1.94
C GLN A 82 10.76 -29.55 -1.20
N PRO A 83 11.18 -28.34 -1.57
CA PRO A 83 12.27 -27.66 -0.91
C PRO A 83 11.85 -27.03 0.42
N THR A 84 12.78 -26.96 1.35
CA THR A 84 12.65 -26.07 2.50
C THR A 84 13.00 -24.65 2.07
N VAL A 85 12.01 -23.75 2.07
CA VAL A 85 12.19 -22.37 1.58
C VAL A 85 12.69 -21.46 2.69
N ARG A 86 13.79 -20.75 2.45
CA ARG A 86 14.32 -19.71 3.34
C ARG A 86 14.31 -18.36 2.65
N ARG A 87 14.12 -17.31 3.43
CA ARG A 87 14.21 -15.94 2.97
C ARG A 87 15.51 -15.32 3.45
N GLU A 88 16.31 -14.82 2.52
CA GLU A 88 17.55 -14.08 2.78
C GLU A 88 17.41 -12.67 2.15
N GLY A 89 16.96 -11.70 2.96
CA GLY A 89 16.67 -10.34 2.46
C GLY A 89 15.55 -10.31 1.41
N LEU A 90 15.91 -10.06 0.16
CA LEU A 90 15.01 -10.04 -1.00
C LEU A 90 15.06 -11.32 -1.84
N LYS A 91 15.90 -12.31 -1.46
CA LYS A 91 16.03 -13.59 -2.13
C LYS A 91 15.22 -14.67 -1.40
N LEU A 92 14.72 -15.62 -2.17
CA LEU A 92 14.16 -16.87 -1.67
C LEU A 92 15.06 -18.01 -2.10
N THR A 93 15.45 -18.84 -1.15
CA THR A 93 16.35 -19.97 -1.37
C THR A 93 15.63 -21.25 -1.02
N GLY A 94 15.57 -22.19 -1.94
CA GLY A 94 15.08 -23.54 -1.72
C GLY A 94 16.23 -24.48 -1.41
N THR A 95 16.04 -25.37 -0.44
CA THR A 95 16.98 -26.44 -0.10
C THR A 95 16.24 -27.77 -0.23
N TRP A 96 16.63 -28.58 -1.22
CA TRP A 96 16.12 -29.94 -1.44
C TRP A 96 16.94 -30.92 -0.65
N LYS A 97 16.29 -31.70 0.19
CA LYS A 97 16.96 -32.78 0.94
C LYS A 97 16.97 -34.05 0.09
N VAL A 98 18.08 -34.72 0.04
CA VAL A 98 18.19 -36.04 -0.57
C VAL A 98 17.43 -37.05 0.29
N GLN A 99 16.69 -37.98 -0.31
CA GLN A 99 16.02 -39.07 0.42
C GLN A 99 17.09 -40.03 0.96
N LYS A 100 16.97 -40.43 2.24
CA LYS A 100 17.73 -41.49 2.81
C LYS A 100 17.17 -42.83 2.27
N GLY A 101 17.88 -43.50 1.42
CA GLY A 101 17.41 -44.77 0.88
C GLY A 101 18.27 -45.36 -0.25
N ASP A 102 18.95 -44.51 -1.01
CA ASP A 102 19.91 -44.98 -2.03
C ASP A 102 21.33 -44.93 -1.46
N GLU A 103 22.01 -46.03 -1.43
CA GLU A 103 23.40 -46.17 -0.92
C GLU A 103 24.38 -45.23 -1.64
N GLU A 104 24.08 -44.83 -2.90
CA GLU A 104 24.83 -43.84 -3.67
C GLU A 104 24.52 -42.36 -3.28
N SER A 105 23.44 -42.11 -2.54
CA SER A 105 23.00 -40.77 -2.21
C SER A 105 23.49 -40.26 -0.84
N GLU A 106 24.05 -41.09 0.00
CA GLU A 106 24.56 -40.68 1.33
C GLU A 106 25.72 -39.67 1.28
N SER A 107 26.39 -39.55 0.12
CA SER A 107 27.49 -38.61 -0.11
C SER A 107 27.03 -37.28 -0.76
N GLN A 108 25.79 -37.19 -1.20
CA GLN A 108 25.29 -35.97 -1.89
C GLN A 108 24.87 -34.90 -0.89
N GLN A 109 25.45 -33.72 -1.05
CA GLN A 109 25.06 -32.55 -0.28
C GLN A 109 23.66 -32.06 -0.70
N PRO A 110 22.84 -31.53 0.22
CA PRO A 110 21.52 -30.99 -0.11
C PRO A 110 21.64 -29.90 -1.17
N GLU A 111 20.89 -30.01 -2.25
CA GLU A 111 20.88 -29.00 -3.32
C GLU A 111 20.29 -27.71 -2.78
N LYS A 112 21.08 -26.64 -2.80
CA LYS A 112 20.65 -25.28 -2.43
C LYS A 112 20.66 -24.38 -3.65
N ARG A 113 19.48 -23.90 -4.09
CA ARG A 113 19.38 -22.93 -5.18
C ARG A 113 18.43 -21.78 -4.86
N VAL A 114 18.61 -20.67 -5.54
CA VAL A 114 17.73 -19.51 -5.48
C VAL A 114 16.49 -19.78 -6.31
N ILE A 115 15.31 -19.47 -5.77
CA ILE A 115 14.04 -19.52 -6.49
C ILE A 115 13.83 -18.15 -7.14
N PRO A 116 13.93 -18.03 -8.48
CA PRO A 116 13.72 -16.76 -9.17
C PRO A 116 12.23 -16.39 -9.18
N PRO A 117 11.89 -15.09 -9.35
CA PRO A 117 10.50 -14.65 -9.43
C PRO A 117 9.69 -15.32 -10.53
N ALA A 118 10.30 -15.63 -11.66
CA ALA A 118 9.66 -16.33 -12.78
C ALA A 118 9.19 -17.74 -12.42
N GLU A 119 10.04 -18.51 -11.68
CA GLU A 119 9.69 -19.83 -11.19
C GLU A 119 8.54 -19.76 -10.18
N ALA A 120 8.63 -18.83 -9.21
CA ALA A 120 7.55 -18.60 -8.25
C ALA A 120 6.22 -18.23 -8.93
N LEU A 121 6.27 -17.42 -9.99
CA LEU A 121 5.09 -17.05 -10.78
C LEU A 121 4.48 -18.28 -11.48
N ASN A 122 5.30 -19.12 -12.08
CA ASN A 122 4.85 -20.35 -12.71
C ASN A 122 4.17 -21.29 -11.72
N ILE A 123 4.79 -21.53 -10.55
CA ILE A 123 4.20 -22.35 -9.49
C ILE A 123 2.81 -21.80 -9.10
N PHE A 124 2.69 -20.49 -8.88
CA PHE A 124 1.44 -19.88 -8.46
C PHE A 124 0.33 -19.89 -9.52
N ARG A 125 0.68 -19.88 -10.80
CA ARG A 125 -0.28 -20.02 -11.91
C ARG A 125 -0.92 -21.41 -11.96
N HIS A 126 -0.21 -22.45 -11.50
CA HIS A 126 -0.74 -23.81 -11.45
C HIS A 126 -1.68 -24.08 -10.28
N ILE A 127 -1.78 -23.15 -9.31
CA ILE A 127 -2.69 -23.32 -8.17
C ILE A 127 -4.14 -23.22 -8.65
N SER A 128 -4.95 -24.23 -8.31
CA SER A 128 -6.35 -24.28 -8.69
C SER A 128 -7.19 -23.20 -8.01
N ALA A 129 -8.31 -22.82 -8.63
CA ALA A 129 -9.23 -21.84 -8.04
C ALA A 129 -9.85 -22.31 -6.72
N GLU A 130 -10.01 -23.62 -6.55
CA GLU A 130 -10.50 -24.23 -5.30
C GLU A 130 -9.46 -24.15 -4.19
N ASP A 131 -8.19 -24.46 -4.49
CA ASP A 131 -7.09 -24.38 -3.53
C ASP A 131 -6.84 -22.95 -3.07
N VAL A 132 -7.02 -21.97 -3.94
CA VAL A 132 -6.96 -20.55 -3.56
C VAL A 132 -8.01 -20.23 -2.49
N LYS A 133 -9.25 -20.70 -2.64
CA LYS A 133 -10.32 -20.52 -1.64
C LYS A 133 -10.03 -21.28 -0.35
N LYS A 134 -9.55 -22.54 -0.44
CA LYS A 134 -9.16 -23.35 0.72
C LYS A 134 -8.11 -22.65 1.55
N MET A 135 -7.09 -22.06 0.92
CA MET A 135 -6.03 -21.28 1.59
C MET A 135 -6.53 -19.96 2.21
N GLY A 136 -7.80 -19.57 2.06
CA GLY A 136 -8.32 -18.31 2.57
C GLY A 136 -7.93 -17.09 1.74
N LEU A 137 -7.63 -17.30 0.46
CA LEU A 137 -7.42 -16.25 -0.53
C LEU A 137 -8.68 -16.10 -1.41
N SER A 138 -8.69 -15.13 -2.32
CA SER A 138 -9.79 -14.89 -3.25
C SER A 138 -9.31 -14.94 -4.69
N ASN A 139 -10.11 -15.53 -5.57
CA ASN A 139 -9.83 -15.55 -6.99
C ASN A 139 -10.05 -14.17 -7.65
N ASP A 140 -10.88 -13.32 -7.05
CA ASP A 140 -11.27 -12.03 -7.64
C ASP A 140 -10.28 -10.90 -7.33
N TYR A 141 -9.64 -10.93 -6.15
CA TYR A 141 -8.78 -9.83 -5.69
C TYR A 141 -7.51 -10.25 -4.96
N ALA A 142 -7.26 -11.53 -4.75
CA ALA A 142 -6.12 -12.02 -3.98
C ALA A 142 -5.51 -13.32 -4.52
N ARG A 143 -5.38 -13.43 -5.84
CA ARG A 143 -4.71 -14.60 -6.44
C ARG A 143 -3.21 -14.57 -6.11
N PRO A 144 -2.61 -15.75 -5.83
CA PRO A 144 -1.19 -15.86 -5.48
C PRO A 144 -0.22 -15.27 -6.52
N GLU A 145 -0.47 -15.49 -7.81
CA GLU A 145 0.37 -15.00 -8.91
C GLU A 145 0.45 -13.46 -8.98
N TRP A 146 -0.55 -12.75 -8.48
CA TRP A 146 -0.54 -11.28 -8.47
C TRP A 146 0.42 -10.68 -7.46
N MET A 147 0.98 -11.49 -6.55
CA MET A 147 2.03 -11.04 -5.62
C MET A 147 3.38 -10.90 -6.31
N VAL A 148 3.56 -11.55 -7.47
CA VAL A 148 4.75 -11.39 -8.32
C VAL A 148 4.43 -10.32 -9.37
N LEU A 149 5.08 -9.18 -9.27
CA LEU A 149 4.80 -8.04 -10.13
C LEU A 149 5.40 -8.27 -11.52
N THR A 150 4.55 -8.26 -12.53
CA THR A 150 4.93 -8.28 -13.96
C THR A 150 4.82 -6.91 -14.60
N VAL A 151 3.92 -6.08 -14.07
CA VAL A 151 3.69 -4.69 -14.51
C VAL A 151 3.71 -3.79 -13.29
N LEU A 152 4.52 -2.75 -13.33
CA LEU A 152 4.60 -1.75 -12.27
C LEU A 152 3.68 -0.56 -12.61
N PRO A 153 2.70 -0.22 -11.76
CA PRO A 153 1.90 0.99 -11.95
C PRO A 153 2.76 2.23 -11.73
N VAL A 154 2.72 3.14 -12.69
CA VAL A 154 3.46 4.41 -12.63
C VAL A 154 2.53 5.52 -12.14
N PRO A 155 2.82 6.19 -11.02
CA PRO A 155 2.00 7.27 -10.52
C PRO A 155 2.01 8.46 -11.49
N PRO A 156 0.88 9.16 -11.65
CA PRO A 156 0.80 10.34 -12.51
C PRO A 156 1.62 11.51 -11.93
N PRO A 157 1.94 12.53 -12.75
CA PRO A 157 2.74 13.67 -12.34
C PRO A 157 2.31 14.39 -11.05
N PRO A 158 1.02 14.56 -10.73
CA PRO A 158 0.61 15.17 -9.46
C PRO A 158 1.06 14.41 -8.20
N VAL A 159 1.24 13.10 -8.28
CA VAL A 159 1.73 12.27 -7.17
C VAL A 159 3.25 12.42 -6.98
N ARG A 160 3.96 12.77 -8.05
CA ARG A 160 5.42 13.00 -8.08
C ARG A 160 5.77 14.33 -8.74
N PRO A 161 5.34 15.45 -8.16
CA PRO A 161 5.45 16.75 -8.79
C PRO A 161 6.90 17.18 -9.01
N SER A 162 7.13 17.97 -10.06
CA SER A 162 8.38 18.69 -10.27
C SER A 162 8.25 20.10 -9.72
N ILE A 163 9.11 20.47 -8.80
CA ILE A 163 9.08 21.78 -8.12
C ILE A 163 10.14 22.69 -8.76
N SER A 164 9.77 23.91 -9.15
CA SER A 164 10.73 24.92 -9.58
C SER A 164 11.55 25.39 -8.38
N VAL A 165 12.88 25.37 -8.50
CA VAL A 165 13.78 25.81 -7.42
C VAL A 165 13.67 27.32 -7.22
N ASP A 166 13.48 28.08 -8.31
CA ASP A 166 13.47 29.56 -8.31
C ASP A 166 12.06 30.17 -8.20
N GLY A 167 11.01 29.36 -8.14
CA GLY A 167 9.62 29.86 -8.10
C GLY A 167 9.08 30.50 -9.39
N THR A 168 9.95 30.75 -10.38
CA THR A 168 9.61 31.46 -11.63
C THR A 168 9.03 30.57 -12.73
N GLY A 169 9.06 29.25 -12.55
CA GLY A 169 8.58 28.28 -13.53
C GLY A 169 9.51 28.02 -14.71
N GLN A 170 10.50 28.83 -14.95
CA GLN A 170 11.44 28.74 -16.09
C GLN A 170 12.83 28.19 -15.74
N GLY A 171 13.18 28.07 -14.45
CA GLY A 171 14.46 27.60 -13.97
C GLY A 171 14.58 26.07 -13.84
N MET A 172 15.67 25.63 -13.20
CA MET A 172 15.91 24.22 -12.89
C MET A 172 14.76 23.68 -12.02
N ARG A 173 14.22 22.53 -12.42
CA ARG A 173 13.15 21.84 -11.69
C ARG A 173 13.73 20.67 -10.89
N GLY A 174 13.49 20.69 -9.59
CA GLY A 174 13.70 19.54 -8.72
C GLY A 174 12.70 18.44 -9.02
N LYS A 175 13.18 17.23 -9.25
CA LYS A 175 12.33 16.05 -9.45
C LYS A 175 12.07 15.34 -8.13
N ASP A 176 10.90 14.74 -7.99
CA ASP A 176 10.56 13.91 -6.84
C ASP A 176 11.40 12.63 -6.78
N ASP A 177 11.60 12.10 -5.57
CA ASP A 177 12.35 10.87 -5.32
C ASP A 177 11.82 9.69 -6.13
N LEU A 178 10.50 9.57 -6.25
CA LEU A 178 9.85 8.51 -7.03
C LEU A 178 10.21 8.59 -8.52
N THR A 179 10.39 9.78 -9.08
CA THR A 179 10.77 9.95 -10.48
C THR A 179 12.18 9.44 -10.73
N TYR A 180 13.14 9.76 -9.84
CA TYR A 180 14.50 9.22 -9.94
C TYR A 180 14.51 7.70 -9.82
N LYS A 181 13.73 7.18 -8.87
CA LYS A 181 13.67 5.74 -8.65
C LYS A 181 13.03 4.98 -9.81
N LEU A 182 12.01 5.55 -10.46
CA LEU A 182 11.45 5.00 -11.69
C LEU A 182 12.47 4.97 -12.82
N GLY A 183 13.32 6.01 -12.93
CA GLY A 183 14.43 6.02 -13.87
C GLY A 183 15.45 4.90 -13.61
N ASP A 184 15.76 4.62 -12.34
CA ASP A 184 16.62 3.50 -11.96
C ASP A 184 16.03 2.15 -12.33
N ILE A 185 14.71 1.97 -12.10
CA ILE A 185 13.99 0.75 -12.47
C ILE A 185 14.00 0.53 -13.98
N ILE A 186 13.75 1.58 -14.77
CA ILE A 186 13.77 1.49 -16.25
C ILE A 186 15.17 1.10 -16.75
N ARG A 187 16.22 1.69 -16.21
CA ARG A 187 17.60 1.32 -16.57
C ARG A 187 17.94 -0.12 -16.20
N ALA A 188 17.62 -0.54 -14.98
CA ALA A 188 17.84 -1.91 -14.54
C ALA A 188 17.06 -2.92 -15.37
N ASN A 189 15.80 -2.63 -15.70
CA ASN A 189 14.99 -3.47 -16.58
C ASN A 189 15.55 -3.54 -18.01
N GLY A 190 16.07 -2.42 -18.53
CA GLY A 190 16.75 -2.40 -19.83
C GLY A 190 18.00 -3.28 -19.84
N ASN A 191 18.78 -3.30 -18.76
CA ASN A 191 19.94 -4.17 -18.63
C ASN A 191 19.56 -5.66 -18.58
N VAL A 192 18.52 -6.03 -17.82
CA VAL A 192 18.01 -7.42 -17.78
C VAL A 192 17.58 -7.86 -19.18
N ARG A 193 16.79 -7.05 -19.90
CA ARG A 193 16.37 -7.36 -21.28
C ARG A 193 17.56 -7.52 -22.21
N ARG A 194 18.58 -6.69 -22.08
CA ARG A 194 19.80 -6.82 -22.90
C ARG A 194 20.50 -8.14 -22.62
N CYS A 195 20.67 -8.52 -21.34
CA CYS A 195 21.27 -9.80 -20.98
C CYS A 195 20.49 -11.00 -21.53
N GLU A 196 19.16 -10.94 -21.55
CA GLU A 196 18.32 -11.98 -22.14
C GLU A 196 18.52 -12.07 -23.65
N THR A 197 18.58 -10.93 -24.37
CA THR A 197 18.72 -10.91 -25.85
C THR A 197 20.13 -11.27 -26.30
N GLU A 198 21.17 -10.89 -25.54
CA GLU A 198 22.57 -11.16 -25.85
C GLU A 198 23.02 -12.56 -25.36
N GLY A 199 22.18 -13.28 -24.62
CA GLY A 199 22.53 -14.61 -24.07
C GLY A 199 23.67 -14.56 -23.06
N SER A 200 23.70 -13.54 -22.21
CA SER A 200 24.76 -13.35 -21.19
C SER A 200 24.83 -14.51 -20.22
N PRO A 201 26.00 -14.78 -19.59
CA PRO A 201 26.15 -15.81 -18.58
C PRO A 201 25.14 -15.68 -17.43
N ALA A 202 24.62 -16.81 -16.93
CA ALA A 202 23.56 -16.86 -15.93
C ALA A 202 23.88 -16.07 -14.63
N HIS A 203 25.14 -16.03 -14.22
CA HIS A 203 25.53 -15.25 -13.03
C HIS A 203 25.39 -13.73 -13.24
N VAL A 204 25.70 -13.23 -14.43
CA VAL A 204 25.56 -11.79 -14.80
C VAL A 204 24.08 -11.41 -14.87
N GLN A 205 23.27 -12.26 -15.50
CA GLN A 205 21.83 -12.08 -15.56
C GLN A 205 21.23 -12.02 -14.14
N ALA A 206 21.63 -12.94 -13.26
CA ALA A 206 21.16 -12.98 -11.89
C ALA A 206 21.53 -11.71 -11.07
N GLU A 207 22.70 -11.09 -11.33
CA GLU A 207 23.07 -9.83 -10.70
C GLU A 207 22.16 -8.67 -11.13
N PHE A 208 21.86 -8.55 -12.43
CA PHE A 208 20.95 -7.51 -12.93
C PHE A 208 19.51 -7.73 -12.47
N GLU A 209 19.04 -8.97 -12.39
CA GLU A 209 17.73 -9.31 -11.81
C GLU A 209 17.65 -8.90 -10.33
N GLN A 210 18.70 -9.15 -9.55
CA GLN A 210 18.77 -8.73 -8.15
C GLN A 210 18.77 -7.21 -8.00
N LEU A 211 19.48 -6.50 -8.89
CA LEU A 211 19.49 -5.03 -8.90
C LEU A 211 18.09 -4.48 -9.23
N LEU A 212 17.41 -5.06 -10.22
CA LEU A 212 16.04 -4.70 -10.55
C LEU A 212 15.09 -4.95 -9.38
N GLN A 213 15.20 -6.11 -8.74
CA GLN A 213 14.43 -6.47 -7.55
C GLN A 213 14.67 -5.48 -6.40
N PHE A 214 15.91 -5.07 -6.17
CA PHE A 214 16.27 -4.07 -5.17
C PHE A 214 15.64 -2.70 -5.48
N HIS A 215 15.68 -2.25 -6.73
CA HIS A 215 15.09 -0.97 -7.12
C HIS A 215 13.57 -0.96 -6.97
N VAL A 216 12.87 -2.03 -7.37
CA VAL A 216 11.42 -2.15 -7.20
C VAL A 216 11.05 -2.24 -5.72
N ALA A 217 11.78 -3.03 -4.93
CA ALA A 217 11.53 -3.16 -3.49
C ALA A 217 11.71 -1.82 -2.75
N THR A 218 12.78 -1.08 -3.02
CA THR A 218 13.07 0.23 -2.40
C THR A 218 12.17 1.35 -2.91
N TYR A 219 11.59 1.22 -4.10
CA TYR A 219 10.53 2.11 -4.59
C TYR A 219 9.28 2.01 -3.72
N MET A 220 8.88 0.79 -3.33
CA MET A 220 7.72 0.54 -2.50
C MET A 220 8.00 0.77 -1.02
N ASP A 221 9.12 0.25 -0.52
CA ASP A 221 9.53 0.31 0.88
C ASP A 221 11.07 0.39 0.98
N ASN A 222 11.57 1.54 1.38
CA ASN A 222 13.01 1.77 1.57
C ASN A 222 13.49 1.51 3.01
N ASP A 223 12.64 0.93 3.85
CA ASP A 223 12.91 0.62 5.27
C ASP A 223 12.77 -0.89 5.50
N ILE A 224 13.45 -1.68 4.66
CA ILE A 224 13.43 -3.15 4.72
C ILE A 224 14.52 -3.63 5.67
N ALA A 225 14.14 -4.37 6.71
CA ALA A 225 15.10 -4.95 7.64
C ALA A 225 16.09 -5.89 6.93
N GLY A 226 17.38 -5.71 7.20
CA GLY A 226 18.46 -6.51 6.62
C GLY A 226 18.88 -6.12 5.18
N GLN A 227 18.38 -4.99 4.67
CA GLN A 227 18.77 -4.45 3.36
C GLN A 227 19.31 -3.02 3.52
N PRO A 228 20.34 -2.62 2.74
CA PRO A 228 20.79 -1.24 2.70
C PRO A 228 19.69 -0.34 2.14
N GLN A 229 19.57 0.86 2.70
CA GLN A 229 18.64 1.87 2.18
C GLN A 229 19.18 2.44 0.86
N ALA A 230 18.27 2.67 -0.08
CA ALA A 230 18.59 3.46 -1.27
C ALA A 230 18.74 4.93 -0.87
N LEU A 231 19.86 5.53 -1.25
CA LEU A 231 20.20 6.92 -0.95
C LEU A 231 20.14 7.77 -2.21
N GLN A 232 19.79 9.04 -2.04
CA GLN A 232 19.97 10.05 -3.08
C GLN A 232 21.45 10.46 -3.19
N LYS A 233 21.80 11.20 -4.24
CA LYS A 233 23.15 11.78 -4.39
C LYS A 233 23.58 12.65 -3.20
N SER A 234 22.62 13.23 -2.48
CA SER A 234 22.85 14.01 -1.26
C SER A 234 23.09 13.19 0.00
N GLY A 235 23.09 11.85 -0.08
CA GLY A 235 23.19 10.95 1.07
C GLY A 235 21.87 10.77 1.85
N ARG A 236 20.79 11.48 1.51
CA ARG A 236 19.47 11.34 2.13
C ARG A 236 18.79 10.06 1.65
N PRO A 237 18.12 9.28 2.54
CA PRO A 237 17.31 8.15 2.12
C PRO A 237 16.19 8.55 1.16
N VAL A 238 15.97 7.77 0.10
CA VAL A 238 14.88 7.96 -0.85
C VAL A 238 13.54 7.76 -0.15
N LYS A 239 12.62 8.70 -0.33
CA LYS A 239 11.27 8.63 0.24
C LYS A 239 10.39 7.69 -0.58
N SER A 240 10.19 6.46 -0.08
CA SER A 240 9.37 5.43 -0.72
C SER A 240 7.86 5.70 -0.59
N ILE A 241 7.04 4.95 -1.33
CA ILE A 241 5.57 5.01 -1.22
C ILE A 241 5.12 4.70 0.21
N ARG A 242 5.68 3.66 0.84
CA ARG A 242 5.37 3.32 2.24
C ARG A 242 5.66 4.48 3.20
N ALA A 243 6.78 5.17 3.02
CA ALA A 243 7.16 6.31 3.86
C ALA A 243 6.16 7.48 3.76
N ARG A 244 5.46 7.63 2.62
CA ARG A 244 4.39 8.63 2.44
C ARG A 244 3.11 8.29 3.19
N LEU A 245 2.86 7.01 3.44
CA LEU A 245 1.65 6.52 4.11
C LEU A 245 1.84 6.36 5.62
N LYS A 246 3.05 5.94 6.04
CA LYS A 246 3.40 5.60 7.42
C LYS A 246 3.69 6.85 8.27
N GLY A 247 3.36 6.74 9.55
CA GLY A 247 3.76 7.70 10.57
C GLY A 247 2.78 8.86 10.79
N LYS A 248 3.15 9.74 11.73
CA LYS A 248 2.32 10.89 12.16
C LYS A 248 2.08 11.90 11.03
N GLU A 249 3.07 12.10 10.18
CA GLU A 249 3.01 13.03 9.04
C GLU A 249 2.60 12.33 7.73
N GLY A 250 2.37 11.02 7.76
CA GLY A 250 1.91 10.26 6.61
C GLY A 250 0.46 10.57 6.24
N ARG A 251 0.04 10.13 5.05
CA ARG A 251 -1.31 10.40 4.53
C ARG A 251 -2.42 9.87 5.43
N LEU A 252 -2.24 8.70 6.05
CA LEU A 252 -3.27 8.13 6.90
C LEU A 252 -3.50 8.96 8.16
N ARG A 253 -2.48 9.16 8.99
CA ARG A 253 -2.63 9.89 10.25
C ARG A 253 -2.63 11.40 10.08
N GLY A 254 -1.88 11.95 9.14
CA GLY A 254 -1.67 13.38 8.98
C GLY A 254 -2.69 14.10 8.08
N ASN A 255 -3.37 13.38 7.18
CA ASN A 255 -4.29 13.99 6.21
C ASN A 255 -5.69 13.37 6.17
N LEU A 256 -5.87 12.11 6.61
CA LEU A 256 -7.18 11.43 6.58
C LEU A 256 -7.81 11.33 7.97
N MET A 257 -7.12 10.82 8.97
CA MET A 257 -7.64 10.72 10.34
C MET A 257 -7.70 12.09 11.03
N GLY A 258 -6.83 13.00 10.67
CA GLY A 258 -6.81 14.38 11.12
C GLY A 258 -6.22 15.26 10.03
N LYS A 259 -6.78 16.44 9.85
CA LYS A 259 -6.29 17.41 8.85
C LYS A 259 -6.43 18.83 9.38
N ARG A 260 -5.61 19.74 8.85
CA ARG A 260 -5.78 21.16 9.12
C ARG A 260 -6.99 21.68 8.37
N VAL A 261 -7.77 22.50 9.05
CA VAL A 261 -8.96 23.12 8.50
C VAL A 261 -8.85 24.63 8.58
N ASP A 262 -9.49 25.32 7.62
CA ASP A 262 -9.67 26.76 7.67
C ASP A 262 -10.83 27.13 8.61
N PHE A 263 -11.04 28.41 8.84
CA PHE A 263 -12.10 28.95 9.72
C PHE A 263 -11.98 28.43 11.17
N SER A 264 -10.76 28.33 11.67
CA SER A 264 -10.46 27.95 13.04
C SER A 264 -9.57 29.01 13.71
N ALA A 265 -9.69 29.13 15.02
CA ALA A 265 -8.87 30.04 15.81
C ALA A 265 -8.39 29.38 17.09
N ARG A 266 -7.33 29.93 17.67
CA ARG A 266 -6.78 29.49 18.96
C ARG A 266 -6.28 30.69 19.72
N THR A 267 -6.70 30.81 20.99
CA THR A 267 -6.24 31.87 21.89
C THR A 267 -6.23 31.36 23.33
N VAL A 268 -5.69 32.17 24.22
CA VAL A 268 -5.74 31.94 25.67
C VAL A 268 -7.18 32.06 26.15
N ILE A 269 -7.58 31.17 27.03
CA ILE A 269 -8.92 31.20 27.65
C ILE A 269 -8.81 31.53 29.13
N THR A 270 -9.80 32.23 29.66
CA THR A 270 -9.98 32.51 31.08
C THR A 270 -11.39 32.12 31.51
N GLY A 271 -11.58 31.85 32.81
CA GLY A 271 -12.93 31.60 33.32
C GLY A 271 -13.76 32.86 33.40
N ASP A 272 -15.06 32.75 33.07
CA ASP A 272 -16.07 33.82 33.24
C ASP A 272 -17.33 33.21 33.88
N PRO A 273 -17.69 33.62 35.11
CA PRO A 273 -18.83 33.06 35.82
C PRO A 273 -20.20 33.53 35.20
N ASN A 274 -20.19 34.53 34.31
CA ASN A 274 -21.41 35.05 33.69
C ASN A 274 -21.82 34.30 32.41
N LEU A 275 -20.96 33.45 31.89
CA LEU A 275 -21.25 32.60 30.72
C LEU A 275 -22.02 31.35 31.11
N SER A 276 -22.96 30.94 30.28
CA SER A 276 -23.64 29.67 30.39
C SER A 276 -22.69 28.50 29.97
N LEU A 277 -23.08 27.27 30.26
CA LEU A 277 -22.25 26.07 29.98
C LEU A 277 -22.04 25.81 28.48
N ASP A 278 -22.93 26.29 27.64
CA ASP A 278 -22.97 26.17 26.19
C ASP A 278 -22.47 27.41 25.44
N GLU A 279 -21.98 28.42 26.18
CA GLU A 279 -21.46 29.65 25.60
C GLU A 279 -19.94 29.74 25.65
N VAL A 280 -19.36 30.36 24.65
CA VAL A 280 -17.93 30.66 24.55
C VAL A 280 -17.72 32.11 24.21
N GLY A 281 -16.95 32.82 25.03
CA GLY A 281 -16.56 34.20 24.76
C GLY A 281 -15.50 34.28 23.66
N VAL A 282 -15.79 34.87 22.55
CA VAL A 282 -14.86 35.02 21.41
C VAL A 282 -14.31 36.45 21.37
N PRO A 283 -12.99 36.69 21.32
CA PRO A 283 -12.42 38.01 21.15
C PRO A 283 -12.93 38.69 19.87
N ARG A 284 -13.26 39.95 19.94
CA ARG A 284 -13.80 40.74 18.80
C ARG A 284 -12.86 40.73 17.59
N SER A 285 -11.56 40.72 17.80
CA SER A 285 -10.54 40.59 16.73
C SER A 285 -10.63 39.27 15.97
N ILE A 286 -10.89 38.17 16.66
CA ILE A 286 -11.10 36.85 16.07
C ILE A 286 -12.47 36.81 15.35
N ALA A 287 -13.54 37.30 16.00
CA ALA A 287 -14.86 37.35 15.41
C ALA A 287 -14.91 38.16 14.10
N ARG A 288 -14.08 39.21 14.00
CA ARG A 288 -13.91 40.01 12.79
C ARG A 288 -13.01 39.32 11.73
N THR A 289 -12.20 38.38 12.11
CA THR A 289 -11.30 37.65 11.22
C THR A 289 -11.95 36.41 10.65
N LEU A 290 -12.60 35.61 11.48
CA LEU A 290 -13.38 34.46 11.06
C LEU A 290 -14.66 34.87 10.37
N THR A 291 -15.07 34.09 9.37
CA THR A 291 -16.29 34.35 8.60
C THR A 291 -17.19 33.14 8.60
N TYR A 292 -18.51 33.40 8.55
CA TYR A 292 -19.52 32.38 8.36
C TYR A 292 -20.23 32.61 7.02
N PRO A 293 -20.21 31.65 6.09
CA PRO A 293 -20.86 31.78 4.80
C PRO A 293 -22.39 31.61 4.95
N GLU A 294 -23.14 32.67 4.79
CA GLU A 294 -24.60 32.66 4.84
C GLU A 294 -25.17 32.83 3.44
N THR A 295 -26.10 31.95 3.02
CA THR A 295 -26.76 32.04 1.72
C THR A 295 -27.84 33.13 1.75
N VAL A 296 -27.87 33.95 0.70
CA VAL A 296 -28.86 35.03 0.55
C VAL A 296 -30.23 34.43 0.24
N THR A 297 -31.19 34.72 1.10
CA THR A 297 -32.59 34.32 0.99
C THR A 297 -33.49 35.55 1.06
N PRO A 298 -34.78 35.50 0.67
CA PRO A 298 -35.70 36.61 0.82
C PRO A 298 -35.85 37.13 2.24
N TYR A 299 -35.61 36.28 3.24
CA TYR A 299 -35.78 36.62 4.65
C TYR A 299 -34.58 37.34 5.26
N ASN A 300 -33.38 37.14 4.75
CA ASN A 300 -32.14 37.68 5.33
C ASN A 300 -31.44 38.73 4.46
N ILE A 301 -31.93 38.99 3.24
CA ILE A 301 -31.28 39.88 2.27
C ILE A 301 -31.04 41.28 2.81
N HIS A 302 -31.97 41.85 3.55
CA HIS A 302 -31.83 43.19 4.14
C HIS A 302 -30.73 43.24 5.19
N LYS A 303 -30.65 42.22 6.07
CA LYS A 303 -29.63 42.09 7.07
C LYS A 303 -28.24 41.91 6.41
N LEU A 304 -28.13 41.00 5.43
CA LEU A 304 -26.88 40.77 4.74
C LEU A 304 -26.41 41.97 3.92
N HIS A 305 -27.32 42.73 3.31
CA HIS A 305 -26.97 43.94 2.61
C HIS A 305 -26.39 45.00 3.55
N GLN A 306 -26.93 45.14 4.76
CA GLN A 306 -26.37 46.04 5.77
C GLN A 306 -24.96 45.59 6.21
N LEU A 307 -24.71 44.27 6.39
CA LEU A 307 -23.40 43.73 6.73
C LEU A 307 -22.37 43.97 5.62
N VAL A 308 -22.76 43.82 4.37
CA VAL A 308 -21.91 44.13 3.20
C VAL A 308 -21.59 45.62 3.15
N LYS A 309 -22.55 46.47 3.45
CA LYS A 309 -22.35 47.94 3.54
C LYS A 309 -21.38 48.33 4.64
N ASN A 310 -21.43 47.68 5.80
CA ASN A 310 -20.49 47.90 6.91
C ASN A 310 -19.05 47.46 6.52
N GLY A 311 -18.93 46.47 5.63
CA GLY A 311 -17.64 46.01 5.13
C GLY A 311 -16.82 45.21 6.11
N PRO A 312 -15.53 44.94 5.78
CA PRO A 312 -14.66 44.05 6.56
C PRO A 312 -14.05 44.67 7.82
N ASN A 313 -14.07 46.03 7.93
CA ASN A 313 -13.41 46.73 9.02
C ASN A 313 -14.31 46.96 10.24
N GLU A 314 -15.59 47.03 10.02
CA GLU A 314 -16.60 47.24 11.07
C GLU A 314 -17.24 45.92 11.47
N HIS A 315 -17.42 45.72 12.79
CA HIS A 315 -18.12 44.53 13.31
C HIS A 315 -19.49 44.98 13.88
N PRO A 316 -20.60 44.35 13.48
CA PRO A 316 -20.74 43.27 12.51
C PRO A 316 -20.61 43.72 11.04
N GLY A 317 -19.95 42.95 10.23
CA GLY A 317 -19.70 43.22 8.82
C GLY A 317 -19.51 41.92 8.00
N ALA A 318 -19.03 42.08 6.76
CA ALA A 318 -18.74 40.98 5.87
C ALA A 318 -17.39 41.16 5.17
N LYS A 319 -16.74 40.10 4.80
CA LYS A 319 -15.45 40.12 4.08
C LYS A 319 -15.58 39.83 2.61
N TYR A 320 -16.38 38.85 2.24
CA TYR A 320 -16.51 38.39 0.88
C TYR A 320 -17.96 38.18 0.48
N VAL A 321 -18.21 38.38 -0.80
CA VAL A 321 -19.46 37.97 -1.45
C VAL A 321 -19.11 36.95 -2.52
N ILE A 322 -19.75 35.81 -2.50
CA ILE A 322 -19.54 34.71 -3.46
C ILE A 322 -20.79 34.66 -4.35
N ARG A 323 -20.59 34.83 -5.66
CA ARG A 323 -21.65 34.70 -6.65
C ARG A 323 -22.00 33.21 -6.90
N ASP A 324 -23.10 33.00 -7.56
CA ASP A 324 -23.54 31.68 -8.06
C ASP A 324 -22.55 31.05 -9.03
N THR A 325 -21.79 31.85 -9.79
CA THR A 325 -20.70 31.43 -10.67
C THR A 325 -19.47 30.93 -9.92
N GLY A 326 -19.40 31.07 -8.59
CA GLY A 326 -18.23 30.77 -7.78
C GLY A 326 -17.20 31.92 -7.66
N GLU A 327 -17.45 33.05 -8.33
CA GLU A 327 -16.61 34.25 -8.23
C GLU A 327 -16.66 34.83 -6.81
N ARG A 328 -15.49 35.01 -6.18
CA ARG A 328 -15.36 35.56 -4.82
C ARG A 328 -14.92 37.03 -4.88
N ILE A 329 -15.75 37.93 -4.43
CA ILE A 329 -15.49 39.36 -4.39
C ILE A 329 -14.97 39.73 -3.00
N ASP A 330 -13.75 40.26 -2.93
CA ASP A 330 -13.17 40.78 -1.67
C ASP A 330 -13.65 42.23 -1.43
N LEU A 331 -14.40 42.43 -0.36
CA LEU A 331 -14.97 43.76 -0.02
C LEU A 331 -13.89 44.75 0.42
N ARG A 332 -12.68 44.34 0.77
CA ARG A 332 -11.57 45.23 1.12
C ARG A 332 -11.00 45.96 -0.08
N HIS A 333 -11.01 45.34 -1.23
CA HIS A 333 -10.38 45.85 -2.45
C HIS A 333 -11.35 46.33 -3.49
N HIS A 334 -12.63 46.07 -3.31
CA HIS A 334 -13.68 46.52 -4.25
C HIS A 334 -14.07 47.96 -3.97
N LYS A 335 -13.87 48.90 -4.94
CA LYS A 335 -14.10 50.32 -4.79
C LYS A 335 -15.55 50.71 -4.44
N ARG A 336 -16.52 49.88 -4.82
CA ARG A 336 -17.95 50.08 -4.57
C ARG A 336 -18.56 48.91 -3.81
N ALA A 337 -17.85 48.44 -2.78
CA ALA A 337 -18.29 47.29 -2.01
C ALA A 337 -19.69 47.44 -1.39
N GLY A 338 -20.01 48.62 -0.88
CA GLY A 338 -21.31 48.89 -0.25
C GLY A 338 -22.50 49.03 -1.22
N GLU A 339 -22.24 49.09 -2.54
CA GLU A 339 -23.28 49.24 -3.57
C GLU A 339 -23.62 47.90 -4.25
N ILE A 340 -23.02 46.80 -3.82
CA ILE A 340 -23.24 45.48 -4.41
C ILE A 340 -24.68 45.04 -4.15
N ALA A 341 -25.48 44.93 -5.22
CA ALA A 341 -26.81 44.38 -5.13
C ALA A 341 -26.71 42.83 -4.96
N LEU A 342 -27.14 42.35 -3.80
CA LEU A 342 -27.17 40.91 -3.52
C LEU A 342 -28.32 40.24 -4.29
N GLN A 343 -28.05 39.06 -4.83
CA GLN A 343 -29.04 38.21 -5.49
C GLN A 343 -29.29 36.94 -4.66
N TYR A 344 -30.48 36.39 -4.80
CA TYR A 344 -30.83 35.13 -4.13
C TYR A 344 -29.93 33.99 -4.58
N GLY A 345 -29.51 33.16 -3.64
CA GLY A 345 -28.61 32.07 -3.90
C GLY A 345 -27.12 32.41 -3.78
N TRP A 346 -26.75 33.71 -3.81
CA TRP A 346 -25.36 34.08 -3.50
C TRP A 346 -25.01 33.79 -2.06
N LYS A 347 -23.73 33.75 -1.72
CA LYS A 347 -23.25 33.57 -0.35
C LYS A 347 -22.49 34.81 0.11
N VAL A 348 -22.76 35.23 1.33
CA VAL A 348 -22.05 36.34 1.99
C VAL A 348 -21.26 35.75 3.14
N GLU A 349 -19.93 35.91 3.12
CA GLU A 349 -19.07 35.55 4.24
C GLU A 349 -19.08 36.69 5.27
N ARG A 350 -20.04 36.63 6.17
CA ARG A 350 -20.19 37.60 7.25
C ARG A 350 -19.29 37.28 8.45
N HIS A 351 -19.03 38.29 9.28
CA HIS A 351 -18.36 38.08 10.56
C HIS A 351 -19.19 37.18 11.49
N ILE A 352 -18.53 36.53 12.43
CA ILE A 352 -19.20 35.81 13.49
C ILE A 352 -19.89 36.78 14.42
N VAL A 353 -21.13 36.50 14.78
CA VAL A 353 -21.99 37.30 15.67
C VAL A 353 -22.52 36.42 16.81
N ASP A 354 -23.09 37.06 17.83
CA ASP A 354 -23.69 36.32 18.94
C ASP A 354 -24.82 35.39 18.43
N GLY A 355 -24.80 34.15 18.91
CA GLY A 355 -25.77 33.13 18.55
C GLY A 355 -25.32 32.17 17.40
N ASP A 356 -24.15 32.38 16.84
CA ASP A 356 -23.58 31.49 15.81
C ASP A 356 -23.12 30.11 16.38
#